data_402ecbe858cdb49da1bbbbc9cf732596
#
_entry.id   402ecbe858cdb49da1bbbbc9cf732596
#
_cell.length_a   1.000
_cell.length_b   1.000
_cell.length_c   1.000
_cell.angle_alpha   90.00
_cell.angle_beta   90.00
_cell.angle_gamma   90.00
#
_symmetry.space_group_name_H-M   'P 1'
#
loop_
_entity.id
_entity.type
_entity.pdbx_description
1 polymer ?
#
loop_
_entity_poly.entity_id
_entity_poly.type
_entity_poly.pdbx_seq_one_letter_code
_entity_poly.pdbx_strand_id
1 'polypeptide(L)'
;MIRRSIRGSIRHGVGLLLRRPLTVVRIVAAATALARLARAAHTLPPVRPTLTPSPAATGGITVVVPARDEADRIGPLLDAVVGAPGVTEVVVVDDGSTDATAAIARRAGARIVIGSPLPEGWTGKAWALQQGVEAATTGWVVTLDADTRPARELPLAAVTRAMEEGHHLLTVAGGFECPTAPLRWLHPAMLTTLVYRFGPPGRAAPPPPHRTMANGQCTVLPRRGFLADGGLAAVADNPVEDVALARHLAGRGRSVGFLDGTELLTVRMYESLGDAWRGWGRSLSLPGVEPRWRQLADLGVVVLAQALPLPRLLGARGDLLDGVLVAVRLGTLVGTARAYRQHGPAYWTSPLADVPAVVALAAGMVSRRQRWRGREYATPSPPARTAAR
;
A
#
# COMPACT_ATOMS: atom_id res chain seq x y z
N MET A 1 -30.09 39.77 -25.18
CA MET A 1 -28.87 40.55 -24.84
C MET A 1 -28.05 39.95 -23.69
N ILE A 2 -28.65 39.29 -22.72
CA ILE A 2 -28.01 38.75 -21.51
C ILE A 2 -27.00 37.57 -21.76
N ARG A 3 -27.22 36.71 -22.74
CA ARG A 3 -26.31 35.59 -23.06
C ARG A 3 -24.95 35.98 -23.64
N ARG A 4 -24.80 37.13 -24.26
CA ARG A 4 -23.49 37.63 -24.77
C ARG A 4 -22.61 38.23 -23.69
N SER A 5 -23.17 38.86 -22.66
CA SER A 5 -22.43 39.42 -21.54
C SER A 5 -21.73 38.39 -20.68
N ILE A 6 -22.41 37.25 -20.37
CA ILE A 6 -21.86 36.18 -19.53
C ILE A 6 -20.67 35.46 -20.23
N ARG A 7 -20.76 35.23 -21.54
CA ARG A 7 -19.65 34.64 -22.31
C ARG A 7 -18.41 35.54 -22.42
N GLY A 8 -18.61 36.84 -22.45
CA GLY A 8 -17.52 37.83 -22.46
C GLY A 8 -16.79 37.89 -21.12
N SER A 9 -17.53 37.89 -20.01
CA SER A 9 -16.96 37.93 -18.65
C SER A 9 -16.16 36.67 -18.29
N ILE A 10 -16.66 35.48 -18.69
CA ILE A 10 -15.96 34.19 -18.48
C ILE A 10 -14.67 34.14 -19.31
N ARG A 11 -14.68 34.60 -20.56
CA ARG A 11 -13.47 34.66 -21.40
C ARG A 11 -12.39 35.61 -20.88
N HIS A 12 -12.77 36.76 -20.35
CA HIS A 12 -11.83 37.70 -19.72
C HIS A 12 -11.28 37.17 -18.42
N GLY A 13 -12.09 36.52 -17.57
CA GLY A 13 -11.65 35.87 -16.33
C GLY A 13 -10.68 34.71 -16.58
N VAL A 14 -10.95 33.87 -17.55
CA VAL A 14 -10.07 32.75 -17.95
C VAL A 14 -8.76 33.29 -18.57
N GLY A 15 -8.79 34.35 -19.37
CA GLY A 15 -7.59 34.94 -19.94
C GLY A 15 -6.66 35.60 -18.91
N LEU A 16 -7.20 36.12 -17.80
CA LEU A 16 -6.42 36.69 -16.70
C LEU A 16 -5.82 35.61 -15.80
N LEU A 17 -6.54 34.50 -15.58
CA LEU A 17 -6.08 33.31 -14.84
C LEU A 17 -4.88 32.63 -15.55
N LEU A 18 -4.92 32.53 -16.88
CA LEU A 18 -3.86 31.90 -17.69
C LEU A 18 -2.56 32.73 -17.75
N ARG A 19 -2.58 33.99 -17.36
CA ARG A 19 -1.38 34.86 -17.30
C ARG A 19 -0.51 34.62 -16.06
N ARG A 20 -0.96 33.79 -15.11
CA ARG A 20 -0.18 33.40 -13.92
C ARG A 20 0.24 31.92 -14.02
N PRO A 21 1.46 31.62 -14.42
CA PRO A 21 1.90 30.24 -14.67
C PRO A 21 1.71 29.32 -13.46
N LEU A 22 1.87 29.86 -12.24
CA LEU A 22 1.64 29.10 -11.01
C LEU A 22 0.17 28.68 -10.84
N THR A 23 -0.79 29.52 -11.25
CA THR A 23 -2.22 29.19 -11.18
C THR A 23 -2.58 28.05 -12.12
N VAL A 24 -2.00 28.05 -13.33
CA VAL A 24 -2.20 26.95 -14.30
C VAL A 24 -1.66 25.63 -13.73
N VAL A 25 -0.45 25.64 -13.20
CA VAL A 25 0.17 24.44 -12.59
C VAL A 25 -0.68 23.91 -11.42
N ARG A 26 -1.21 24.79 -10.57
CA ARG A 26 -2.12 24.40 -9.47
C ARG A 26 -3.42 23.78 -9.98
N ILE A 27 -4.03 24.35 -11.02
CA ILE A 27 -5.25 23.79 -11.63
C ILE A 27 -4.97 22.39 -12.21
N VAL A 28 -3.85 22.22 -12.92
CA VAL A 28 -3.46 20.90 -13.47
C VAL A 28 -3.24 19.89 -12.36
N ALA A 29 -2.56 20.27 -11.27
CA ALA A 29 -2.35 19.39 -10.11
C ALA A 29 -3.68 19.00 -9.45
N ALA A 30 -4.58 19.99 -9.25
CA ALA A 30 -5.92 19.76 -8.70
C ALA A 30 -6.74 18.82 -9.59
N ALA A 31 -6.80 19.10 -10.90
CA ALA A 31 -7.51 18.26 -11.86
C ALA A 31 -6.95 16.82 -11.88
N THR A 32 -5.62 16.67 -11.78
CA THR A 32 -4.96 15.36 -11.71
C THR A 32 -5.36 14.59 -10.43
N ALA A 33 -5.33 15.25 -9.27
CA ALA A 33 -5.74 14.65 -8.00
C ALA A 33 -7.22 14.25 -8.04
N LEU A 34 -8.10 15.15 -8.47
CA LEU A 34 -9.54 14.90 -8.60
C LEU A 34 -9.85 13.78 -9.59
N ALA A 35 -9.19 13.71 -10.75
CA ALA A 35 -9.36 12.63 -11.71
C ALA A 35 -8.93 11.26 -11.14
N ARG A 36 -7.90 11.24 -10.29
CA ARG A 36 -7.46 10.02 -9.59
C ARG A 36 -8.45 9.60 -8.51
N LEU A 37 -9.00 10.55 -7.76
CA LEU A 37 -10.00 10.32 -6.73
C LEU A 37 -11.36 9.92 -7.32
N ALA A 38 -11.78 10.51 -8.45
CA ALA A 38 -13.03 10.18 -9.12
C ALA A 38 -13.10 8.68 -9.52
N ARG A 39 -11.96 8.04 -9.73
CA ARG A 39 -11.90 6.58 -9.97
C ARG A 39 -12.33 5.75 -8.75
N ALA A 40 -12.36 6.36 -7.56
CA ALA A 40 -12.89 5.74 -6.34
C ALA A 40 -14.41 5.57 -6.36
N ALA A 41 -15.13 6.29 -7.23
CA ALA A 41 -16.57 6.16 -7.37
C ALA A 41 -17.01 4.79 -7.89
N HIS A 42 -16.10 4.03 -8.52
CA HIS A 42 -16.35 2.70 -9.06
C HIS A 42 -15.36 1.71 -8.45
N THR A 43 -15.60 1.31 -7.22
CA THR A 43 -14.80 0.30 -6.51
C THR A 43 -15.53 -1.04 -6.50
N LEU A 44 -14.73 -2.12 -6.58
CA LEU A 44 -15.20 -3.47 -6.32
C LEU A 44 -15.62 -3.60 -4.85
N PRO A 45 -16.58 -4.50 -4.54
CA PRO A 45 -16.89 -4.80 -3.17
C PRO A 45 -15.66 -5.25 -2.38
N PRO A 46 -15.58 -4.93 -1.08
CA PRO A 46 -14.49 -5.40 -0.22
C PRO A 46 -14.48 -6.92 -0.12
N VAL A 47 -13.35 -7.48 0.28
CA VAL A 47 -13.25 -8.89 0.65
C VAL A 47 -14.13 -9.12 1.88
N ARG A 48 -15.11 -10.03 1.77
CA ARG A 48 -16.07 -10.32 2.84
C ARG A 48 -15.81 -11.69 3.45
N PRO A 49 -16.20 -11.89 4.73
CA PRO A 49 -16.09 -13.17 5.37
C PRO A 49 -16.76 -14.28 4.53
N THR A 50 -16.09 -15.41 4.38
CA THR A 50 -16.69 -16.64 3.85
C THR A 50 -16.24 -17.82 4.71
N LEU A 51 -17.16 -18.70 5.01
CA LEU A 51 -16.92 -19.93 5.77
C LEU A 51 -17.04 -21.18 4.89
N THR A 52 -17.60 -21.01 3.68
CA THR A 52 -17.79 -22.12 2.76
C THR A 52 -16.68 -22.12 1.73
N PRO A 53 -15.79 -23.14 1.73
CA PRO A 53 -14.77 -23.26 0.70
C PRO A 53 -15.43 -23.39 -0.69
N SER A 54 -14.94 -22.64 -1.66
CA SER A 54 -15.22 -22.95 -3.05
C SER A 54 -14.67 -24.36 -3.37
N PRO A 55 -15.36 -25.18 -4.17
CA PRO A 55 -14.85 -26.49 -4.57
C PRO A 55 -13.43 -26.45 -5.13
N ALA A 56 -13.02 -25.34 -5.74
CA ALA A 56 -11.68 -25.18 -6.26
C ALA A 56 -10.63 -24.80 -5.17
N ALA A 57 -11.05 -24.41 -3.96
CA ALA A 57 -10.17 -24.19 -2.80
C ALA A 57 -9.88 -25.49 -2.02
N THR A 58 -10.37 -26.64 -2.49
CA THR A 58 -10.22 -27.95 -1.80
C THR A 58 -8.77 -28.42 -1.65
N GLY A 59 -7.82 -27.82 -2.37
CA GLY A 59 -6.38 -28.14 -2.25
C GLY A 59 -5.70 -27.54 -1.02
N GLY A 60 -6.44 -26.85 -0.14
CA GLY A 60 -5.91 -26.24 1.07
C GLY A 60 -5.11 -24.93 0.82
N ILE A 61 -4.86 -24.22 1.90
CA ILE A 61 -4.14 -22.94 1.92
C ILE A 61 -2.92 -23.07 2.83
N THR A 62 -1.76 -22.66 2.34
CA THR A 62 -0.58 -22.41 3.18
C THR A 62 -0.52 -20.92 3.50
N VAL A 63 -0.50 -20.59 4.78
CA VAL A 63 -0.16 -19.23 5.23
C VAL A 63 1.35 -19.13 5.42
N VAL A 64 1.99 -18.17 4.76
CA VAL A 64 3.44 -17.92 4.85
C VAL A 64 3.68 -16.60 5.59
N VAL A 65 4.48 -16.64 6.63
CA VAL A 65 4.84 -15.46 7.44
C VAL A 65 6.36 -15.30 7.43
N PRO A 66 6.90 -14.29 6.74
CA PRO A 66 8.32 -13.93 6.88
C PRO A 66 8.52 -13.23 8.23
N ALA A 67 9.48 -13.69 9.02
CA ALA A 67 9.71 -13.18 10.36
C ALA A 67 11.20 -12.96 10.64
N ARG A 68 11.52 -11.81 11.26
CA ARG A 68 12.82 -11.50 11.82
C ARG A 68 12.65 -10.57 13.00
N ASP A 69 12.99 -11.04 14.19
CA ASP A 69 12.85 -10.30 15.46
C ASP A 69 11.42 -9.74 15.64
N GLU A 70 10.42 -10.64 15.60
CA GLU A 70 8.98 -10.34 15.68
C GLU A 70 8.32 -10.96 16.92
N ALA A 71 9.07 -11.31 17.96
CA ALA A 71 8.54 -11.99 19.14
C ALA A 71 7.34 -11.25 19.77
N ASP A 72 7.38 -9.91 19.79
CA ASP A 72 6.32 -9.09 20.40
C ASP A 72 5.06 -8.95 19.52
N ARG A 73 5.11 -9.40 18.25
CA ARG A 73 4.05 -9.11 17.26
C ARG A 73 3.42 -10.34 16.65
N ILE A 74 4.19 -11.43 16.50
CA ILE A 74 3.77 -12.60 15.72
C ILE A 74 2.66 -13.41 16.40
N GLY A 75 2.58 -13.42 17.73
CA GLY A 75 1.63 -14.24 18.50
C GLY A 75 0.17 -14.07 18.04
N PRO A 76 -0.42 -12.89 18.11
CA PRO A 76 -1.81 -12.66 17.70
C PRO A 76 -2.13 -13.01 16.24
N LEU A 77 -1.15 -12.91 15.33
CA LEU A 77 -1.30 -13.39 13.95
C LEU A 77 -1.47 -14.91 13.93
N LEU A 78 -0.58 -15.63 14.60
CA LEU A 78 -0.59 -17.10 14.62
C LEU A 78 -1.84 -17.66 15.29
N ASP A 79 -2.31 -17.03 16.39
CA ASP A 79 -3.56 -17.40 17.06
C ASP A 79 -4.78 -17.28 16.13
N ALA A 80 -4.74 -16.35 15.19
CA ALA A 80 -5.81 -16.16 14.21
C ALA A 80 -5.76 -17.16 13.06
N VAL A 81 -4.56 -17.51 12.56
CA VAL A 81 -4.44 -18.28 11.31
C VAL A 81 -4.18 -19.77 11.51
N VAL A 82 -3.62 -20.20 12.63
CA VAL A 82 -3.44 -21.65 12.90
C VAL A 82 -4.81 -22.29 13.15
N GLY A 83 -5.12 -23.32 12.35
CA GLY A 83 -6.44 -23.96 12.38
C GLY A 83 -7.58 -23.09 11.90
N ALA A 84 -7.31 -22.02 11.15
CA ALA A 84 -8.34 -21.20 10.52
C ALA A 84 -9.02 -21.93 9.35
N PRO A 85 -10.25 -21.56 8.97
CA PRO A 85 -10.97 -22.21 7.87
C PRO A 85 -10.16 -22.23 6.58
N GLY A 86 -10.02 -23.43 5.98
CA GLY A 86 -9.28 -23.64 4.73
C GLY A 86 -7.76 -23.65 4.86
N VAL A 87 -7.20 -23.25 6.01
CA VAL A 87 -5.75 -23.27 6.25
C VAL A 87 -5.30 -24.67 6.60
N THR A 88 -4.44 -25.25 5.77
CA THR A 88 -3.86 -26.58 5.96
C THR A 88 -2.58 -26.52 6.77
N GLU A 89 -1.76 -25.50 6.53
CA GLU A 89 -0.50 -25.29 7.24
C GLU A 89 -0.17 -23.80 7.38
N VAL A 90 0.59 -23.48 8.42
CA VAL A 90 1.20 -22.16 8.60
C VAL A 90 2.72 -22.35 8.60
N VAL A 91 3.39 -21.65 7.70
CA VAL A 91 4.85 -21.68 7.55
C VAL A 91 5.41 -20.34 8.00
N VAL A 92 6.21 -20.33 9.04
CA VAL A 92 6.98 -19.16 9.47
C VAL A 92 8.40 -19.32 8.96
N VAL A 93 8.85 -18.40 8.13
CA VAL A 93 10.24 -18.36 7.66
C VAL A 93 11.02 -17.43 8.58
N ASP A 94 11.87 -18.03 9.40
CA ASP A 94 12.74 -17.31 10.33
C ASP A 94 14.03 -16.84 9.63
N ASP A 95 14.10 -15.57 9.29
CA ASP A 95 15.23 -14.93 8.62
C ASP A 95 16.35 -14.54 9.61
N GLY A 96 16.72 -15.48 10.49
CA GLY A 96 17.80 -15.32 11.46
C GLY A 96 17.42 -14.40 12.62
N SER A 97 16.27 -14.65 13.25
CA SER A 97 15.88 -13.95 14.48
C SER A 97 16.84 -14.26 15.62
N THR A 98 17.07 -13.26 16.47
CA THR A 98 17.88 -13.37 17.68
C THR A 98 17.03 -13.41 18.96
N ASP A 99 15.72 -13.20 18.82
CA ASP A 99 14.73 -13.19 19.89
C ASP A 99 13.93 -14.51 19.94
N ALA A 100 12.81 -14.52 20.68
CA ALA A 100 11.96 -15.70 20.86
C ALA A 100 11.02 -16.00 19.67
N THR A 101 11.15 -15.31 18.51
CA THR A 101 10.23 -15.42 17.35
C THR A 101 9.97 -16.88 16.96
N ALA A 102 11.03 -17.64 16.66
CA ALA A 102 10.89 -19.05 16.24
C ALA A 102 10.27 -19.95 17.32
N ALA A 103 10.58 -19.69 18.60
CA ALA A 103 10.02 -20.45 19.72
C ALA A 103 8.52 -20.20 19.89
N ILE A 104 8.08 -18.93 19.75
CA ILE A 104 6.66 -18.55 19.80
C ILE A 104 5.92 -19.22 18.65
N ALA A 105 6.44 -19.13 17.42
CA ALA A 105 5.80 -19.68 16.24
C ALA A 105 5.67 -21.23 16.34
N ARG A 106 6.71 -21.91 16.82
CA ARG A 106 6.64 -23.36 17.01
C ARG A 106 5.60 -23.77 18.06
N ARG A 107 5.51 -23.04 19.18
CA ARG A 107 4.50 -23.30 20.22
C ARG A 107 3.07 -23.07 19.73
N ALA A 108 2.86 -22.12 18.82
CA ALA A 108 1.57 -21.87 18.20
C ALA A 108 1.15 -22.95 17.19
N GLY A 109 2.03 -23.90 16.84
CA GLY A 109 1.75 -24.97 15.88
C GLY A 109 2.16 -24.64 14.43
N ALA A 110 2.91 -23.58 14.21
CA ALA A 110 3.45 -23.27 12.89
C ALA A 110 4.68 -24.12 12.56
N ARG A 111 4.83 -24.49 11.30
CA ARG A 111 6.05 -25.10 10.77
C ARG A 111 7.10 -24.02 10.55
N ILE A 112 8.28 -24.23 11.14
CA ILE A 112 9.39 -23.28 11.00
C ILE A 112 10.29 -23.70 9.84
N VAL A 113 10.55 -22.76 8.95
CA VAL A 113 11.61 -22.83 7.95
C VAL A 113 12.73 -21.91 8.40
N ILE A 114 13.88 -22.47 8.71
CA ILE A 114 15.08 -21.68 8.99
C ILE A 114 15.56 -21.10 7.66
N GLY A 115 15.58 -19.78 7.56
CA GLY A 115 15.99 -19.08 6.34
C GLY A 115 17.43 -19.41 5.96
N SER A 116 17.64 -19.76 4.70
CA SER A 116 18.98 -19.92 4.14
C SER A 116 19.70 -18.56 4.09
N PRO A 117 21.04 -18.55 4.05
CA PRO A 117 21.80 -17.32 3.90
C PRO A 117 21.28 -16.43 2.77
N LEU A 118 21.22 -15.13 3.02
CA LEU A 118 20.72 -14.16 2.05
C LEU A 118 21.62 -14.12 0.81
N PRO A 119 21.12 -14.46 -0.39
CA PRO A 119 21.92 -14.37 -1.60
C PRO A 119 22.20 -12.90 -1.98
N GLU A 120 23.28 -12.67 -2.72
CA GLU A 120 23.55 -11.35 -3.28
C GLU A 120 22.40 -10.90 -4.19
N GLY A 121 22.05 -9.62 -4.13
CA GLY A 121 20.95 -9.05 -4.91
C GLY A 121 19.55 -9.33 -4.36
N TRP A 122 19.40 -9.96 -3.19
CA TRP A 122 18.10 -10.16 -2.57
C TRP A 122 17.90 -9.26 -1.35
N THR A 123 16.66 -8.81 -1.15
CA THR A 123 16.24 -8.26 0.15
C THR A 123 15.82 -9.41 1.08
N GLY A 124 16.02 -9.25 2.39
CA GLY A 124 15.70 -10.30 3.36
C GLY A 124 14.23 -10.73 3.31
N LYS A 125 13.29 -9.76 3.20
CA LYS A 125 11.85 -10.06 3.12
C LYS A 125 11.51 -10.82 1.84
N ALA A 126 12.00 -10.38 0.68
CA ALA A 126 11.75 -11.08 -0.58
C ALA A 126 12.31 -12.51 -0.56
N TRP A 127 13.52 -12.69 0.01
CA TRP A 127 14.12 -14.01 0.13
C TRP A 127 13.35 -14.93 1.09
N ALA A 128 12.92 -14.43 2.23
CA ALA A 128 12.10 -15.19 3.17
C ALA A 128 10.75 -15.58 2.56
N LEU A 129 10.09 -14.66 1.84
CA LEU A 129 8.85 -14.95 1.12
C LEU A 129 9.04 -16.02 0.04
N GLN A 130 10.12 -15.93 -0.75
CA GLN A 130 10.44 -16.93 -1.78
C GLN A 130 10.58 -18.32 -1.18
N GLN A 131 11.39 -18.47 -0.13
CA GLN A 131 11.60 -19.73 0.56
C GLN A 131 10.29 -20.28 1.16
N GLY A 132 9.45 -19.41 1.72
CA GLY A 132 8.14 -19.81 2.26
C GLY A 132 7.19 -20.35 1.20
N VAL A 133 7.13 -19.69 0.04
CA VAL A 133 6.30 -20.14 -1.10
C VAL A 133 6.84 -21.46 -1.68
N GLU A 134 8.14 -21.61 -1.77
CA GLU A 134 8.77 -22.87 -2.21
C GLU A 134 8.49 -24.02 -1.25
N ALA A 135 8.55 -23.75 0.04
CA ALA A 135 8.29 -24.74 1.11
C ALA A 135 6.80 -25.09 1.24
N ALA A 136 5.88 -24.25 0.79
CA ALA A 136 4.45 -24.51 0.86
C ALA A 136 4.06 -25.79 0.10
N THR A 137 3.07 -26.53 0.64
CA THR A 137 2.65 -27.81 0.07
C THR A 137 1.32 -27.74 -0.66
N THR A 138 0.55 -26.67 -0.46
CA THR A 138 -0.79 -26.47 -1.04
C THR A 138 -0.77 -25.72 -2.38
N GLY A 139 -1.91 -25.71 -3.05
CA GLY A 139 -2.08 -25.00 -4.33
C GLY A 139 -2.15 -23.48 -4.19
N TRP A 140 -2.60 -22.99 -3.03
CA TRP A 140 -2.76 -21.56 -2.74
C TRP A 140 -1.88 -21.15 -1.57
N VAL A 141 -1.26 -19.98 -1.71
CA VAL A 141 -0.46 -19.38 -0.65
C VAL A 141 -1.05 -18.00 -0.30
N VAL A 142 -1.16 -17.75 0.99
CA VAL A 142 -1.46 -16.44 1.56
C VAL A 142 -0.25 -15.97 2.36
N THR A 143 0.40 -14.91 1.93
CA THR A 143 1.47 -14.31 2.73
C THR A 143 0.91 -13.25 3.66
N LEU A 144 1.37 -13.21 4.90
CA LEU A 144 0.97 -12.23 5.91
C LEU A 144 2.19 -11.65 6.61
N ASP A 145 2.25 -10.32 6.74
CA ASP A 145 3.28 -9.67 7.56
C ASP A 145 3.02 -9.93 9.06
N ALA A 146 4.07 -10.10 9.85
CA ALA A 146 3.97 -10.49 11.27
C ALA A 146 3.24 -9.45 12.15
N ASP A 147 3.14 -8.21 11.72
CA ASP A 147 2.43 -7.11 12.40
C ASP A 147 0.94 -7.00 12.03
N THR A 148 0.42 -7.98 11.29
CA THR A 148 -0.98 -8.05 10.89
C THR A 148 -1.85 -8.73 11.97
N ARG A 149 -3.14 -8.38 11.94
CA ARG A 149 -4.18 -8.94 12.82
C ARG A 149 -5.36 -9.36 11.94
N PRO A 150 -5.26 -10.52 11.30
CA PRO A 150 -6.34 -11.03 10.45
C PRO A 150 -7.50 -11.58 11.27
N ALA A 151 -8.71 -11.49 10.73
CA ALA A 151 -9.80 -12.37 11.15
C ALA A 151 -9.51 -13.80 10.66
N ARG A 152 -10.04 -14.80 11.36
CA ARG A 152 -9.83 -16.22 11.02
C ARG A 152 -10.31 -16.57 9.60
N GLU A 153 -11.30 -15.88 9.11
CA GLU A 153 -11.90 -16.07 7.79
C GLU A 153 -11.07 -15.46 6.64
N LEU A 154 -10.11 -14.57 6.94
CA LEU A 154 -9.37 -13.85 5.92
C LEU A 154 -8.68 -14.74 4.89
N PRO A 155 -7.92 -15.80 5.27
CA PRO A 155 -7.20 -16.61 4.28
C PRO A 155 -8.16 -17.24 3.26
N LEU A 156 -9.24 -17.84 3.75
CA LEU A 156 -10.24 -18.47 2.89
C LEU A 156 -10.98 -17.46 2.02
N ALA A 157 -11.43 -16.34 2.61
CA ALA A 157 -12.13 -15.29 1.90
C ALA A 157 -11.29 -14.67 0.77
N ALA A 158 -10.02 -14.40 1.05
CA ALA A 158 -9.11 -13.81 0.09
C ALA A 158 -8.75 -14.78 -1.05
N VAL A 159 -8.54 -16.07 -0.76
CA VAL A 159 -8.33 -17.10 -1.79
C VAL A 159 -9.58 -17.28 -2.65
N THR A 160 -10.75 -17.39 -2.04
CA THR A 160 -12.03 -17.52 -2.78
C THR A 160 -12.19 -16.34 -3.75
N ARG A 161 -11.94 -15.12 -3.27
CA ARG A 161 -12.05 -13.93 -4.09
C ARG A 161 -11.02 -13.90 -5.24
N ALA A 162 -9.77 -14.31 -4.98
CA ALA A 162 -8.75 -14.41 -6.01
C ALA A 162 -9.12 -15.39 -7.12
N MET A 163 -9.76 -16.50 -6.74
CA MET A 163 -10.22 -17.53 -7.68
C MET A 163 -11.41 -17.03 -8.53
N GLU A 164 -12.42 -16.44 -7.90
CA GLU A 164 -13.62 -15.94 -8.57
C GLU A 164 -13.28 -14.86 -9.62
N GLU A 165 -12.29 -14.01 -9.35
CA GLU A 165 -11.86 -12.94 -10.24
C GLU A 165 -10.68 -13.33 -11.15
N GLY A 166 -10.16 -14.55 -11.02
CA GLY A 166 -9.07 -15.06 -11.85
C GLY A 166 -7.74 -14.32 -11.63
N HIS A 167 -7.46 -13.87 -10.40
CA HIS A 167 -6.23 -13.16 -10.08
C HIS A 167 -5.02 -14.09 -9.98
N HIS A 168 -3.92 -13.69 -10.62
CA HIS A 168 -2.59 -14.29 -10.45
C HIS A 168 -1.86 -13.74 -9.23
N LEU A 169 -2.25 -12.57 -8.78
CA LEU A 169 -1.82 -11.93 -7.54
C LEU A 169 -2.97 -11.11 -7.02
N LEU A 170 -3.43 -11.38 -5.81
CA LEU A 170 -4.37 -10.52 -5.10
C LEU A 170 -3.71 -9.99 -3.85
N THR A 171 -3.73 -8.67 -3.65
CA THR A 171 -3.32 -8.08 -2.38
C THR A 171 -4.51 -7.43 -1.68
N VAL A 172 -4.53 -7.52 -0.35
CA VAL A 172 -5.65 -7.09 0.49
C VAL A 172 -5.18 -5.95 1.40
N ALA A 173 -5.79 -4.78 1.26
CA ALA A 173 -5.51 -3.63 2.11
C ALA A 173 -6.24 -3.76 3.44
N GLY A 174 -5.50 -3.82 4.53
CA GLY A 174 -6.05 -3.84 5.89
C GLY A 174 -6.43 -2.45 6.40
N GLY A 175 -7.20 -2.44 7.49
CA GLY A 175 -7.41 -1.28 8.33
C GLY A 175 -6.20 -1.02 9.24
N PHE A 176 -6.11 0.19 9.78
CA PHE A 176 -4.98 0.61 10.60
C PHE A 176 -5.37 0.78 12.06
N GLU A 177 -4.54 0.25 12.94
CA GLU A 177 -4.56 0.53 14.35
C GLU A 177 -3.46 1.54 14.67
N CYS A 178 -3.87 2.73 15.11
CA CYS A 178 -2.99 3.82 15.50
C CYS A 178 -3.17 4.11 16.99
N PRO A 179 -2.40 3.46 17.88
CA PRO A 179 -2.68 3.47 19.32
C PRO A 179 -2.54 4.87 19.95
N THR A 180 -1.65 5.71 19.45
CA THR A 180 -1.36 7.02 20.03
C THR A 180 -1.97 8.18 19.22
N ALA A 181 -2.27 9.29 19.90
CA ALA A 181 -2.80 10.49 19.24
C ALA A 181 -1.86 11.04 18.14
N PRO A 182 -0.53 11.12 18.34
CA PRO A 182 0.39 11.54 17.27
C PRO A 182 0.34 10.64 16.03
N LEU A 183 0.18 9.32 16.20
CA LEU A 183 0.01 8.40 15.06
C LEU A 183 -1.31 8.64 14.34
N ARG A 184 -2.42 8.82 15.08
CA ARG A 184 -3.74 9.17 14.50
C ARG A 184 -3.73 10.52 13.78
N TRP A 185 -2.81 11.41 14.12
CA TRP A 185 -2.65 12.70 13.46
C TRP A 185 -1.83 12.60 12.16
N LEU A 186 -0.67 11.91 12.19
CA LEU A 186 0.26 11.87 11.05
C LEU A 186 -0.12 10.81 10.01
N HIS A 187 -0.50 9.61 10.44
CA HIS A 187 -0.70 8.46 9.55
C HIS A 187 -1.77 8.72 8.47
N PRO A 188 -2.95 9.32 8.75
CA PRO A 188 -3.94 9.61 7.71
C PRO A 188 -3.44 10.63 6.68
N ALA A 189 -2.57 11.56 7.05
CA ALA A 189 -1.97 12.50 6.12
C ALA A 189 -0.98 11.79 5.18
N MET A 190 -0.19 10.85 5.69
CA MET A 190 0.70 10.01 4.89
C MET A 190 -0.07 9.10 3.94
N LEU A 191 -1.13 8.43 4.42
CA LEU A 191 -2.01 7.62 3.57
C LEU A 191 -2.64 8.46 2.46
N THR A 192 -3.03 9.69 2.74
CA THR A 192 -3.61 10.61 1.73
C THR A 192 -2.63 10.87 0.58
N THR A 193 -1.31 10.90 0.83
CA THR A 193 -0.33 11.05 -0.26
C THR A 193 -0.40 9.88 -1.25
N LEU A 194 -0.62 8.65 -0.79
CA LEU A 194 -0.82 7.47 -1.65
C LEU A 194 -2.15 7.55 -2.40
N VAL A 195 -3.23 7.90 -1.69
CA VAL A 195 -4.58 8.01 -2.29
C VAL A 195 -4.61 9.08 -3.39
N TYR A 196 -3.94 10.21 -3.20
CA TYR A 196 -3.85 11.28 -4.23
C TYR A 196 -2.98 10.88 -5.42
N ARG A 197 -2.01 9.99 -5.21
CA ARG A 197 -1.11 9.51 -6.27
C ARG A 197 -1.69 8.33 -7.04
N PHE A 198 -2.32 7.39 -6.38
CA PHE A 198 -2.69 6.09 -6.95
C PHE A 198 -4.19 5.77 -6.86
N GLY A 199 -4.95 6.48 -6.03
CA GLY A 199 -6.35 6.16 -5.72
C GLY A 199 -6.46 5.13 -4.57
N PRO A 200 -7.69 4.83 -4.11
CA PRO A 200 -7.95 3.81 -3.09
C PRO A 200 -7.82 2.39 -3.66
N PRO A 201 -7.76 1.35 -2.80
CA PRO A 201 -7.89 -0.05 -3.21
C PRO A 201 -9.27 -0.34 -3.80
N GLY A 202 -9.43 -1.48 -4.47
CA GLY A 202 -10.71 -1.95 -5.00
C GLY A 202 -11.12 -1.32 -6.34
N ARG A 203 -10.19 -0.84 -7.15
CA ARG A 203 -10.55 -0.24 -8.44
C ARG A 203 -11.13 -1.29 -9.40
N ALA A 204 -12.33 -1.02 -9.93
CA ALA A 204 -13.01 -1.91 -10.88
C ALA A 204 -12.24 -2.04 -12.21
N ALA A 205 -11.65 -0.94 -12.71
CA ALA A 205 -10.82 -0.98 -13.91
C ALA A 205 -9.33 -1.13 -13.52
N PRO A 206 -8.63 -2.13 -14.05
CA PRO A 206 -7.19 -2.30 -13.76
C PRO A 206 -6.41 -1.06 -14.24
N PRO A 207 -5.49 -0.57 -13.44
CA PRO A 207 -4.61 0.52 -13.86
C PRO A 207 -3.59 0.02 -14.88
N PRO A 208 -2.97 0.93 -15.66
CA PRO A 208 -1.83 0.53 -16.47
C PRO A 208 -0.72 -0.05 -15.57
N PRO A 209 0.10 -1.01 -16.06
CA PRO A 209 1.06 -1.76 -15.25
C PRO A 209 1.94 -0.89 -14.34
N HIS A 210 2.44 0.24 -14.86
CA HIS A 210 3.28 1.17 -14.12
C HIS A 210 2.54 1.96 -13.02
N ARG A 211 1.22 1.86 -12.91
CA ARG A 211 0.40 2.48 -11.84
C ARG A 211 -0.27 1.43 -10.98
N THR A 212 -0.01 0.15 -11.21
CA THR A 212 -0.49 -0.94 -10.36
C THR A 212 0.10 -0.77 -8.96
N MET A 213 -0.76 -0.89 -7.97
CA MET A 213 -0.42 -0.84 -6.55
C MET A 213 -0.69 -2.19 -5.91
N ALA A 214 0.04 -2.44 -4.87
CA ALA A 214 -0.08 -3.61 -4.02
C ALA A 214 0.26 -3.24 -2.58
N ASN A 215 0.02 -4.17 -1.67
CA ASN A 215 0.34 -4.06 -0.27
C ASN A 215 0.81 -5.44 0.24
N GLY A 216 2.01 -5.50 0.77
CA GLY A 216 2.61 -6.74 1.27
C GLY A 216 1.97 -7.30 2.54
N GLN A 217 1.03 -6.58 3.17
CA GLN A 217 0.39 -7.01 4.43
C GLN A 217 -0.37 -8.32 4.31
N CYS A 218 -1.07 -8.51 3.17
CA CYS A 218 -1.72 -9.76 2.82
C CYS A 218 -1.69 -9.95 1.32
N THR A 219 -1.02 -11.02 0.87
CA THR A 219 -0.91 -11.34 -0.56
C THR A 219 -1.34 -12.78 -0.80
N VAL A 220 -2.21 -12.97 -1.78
CA VAL A 220 -2.72 -14.28 -2.22
C VAL A 220 -2.18 -14.60 -3.60
N LEU A 221 -1.69 -15.82 -3.77
CA LEU A 221 -1.14 -16.26 -5.04
C LEU A 221 -1.35 -17.76 -5.28
N PRO A 222 -1.59 -18.19 -6.54
CA PRO A 222 -1.57 -19.59 -6.93
C PRO A 222 -0.12 -20.07 -7.01
N ARG A 223 0.29 -20.94 -6.07
CA ARG A 223 1.70 -21.34 -5.89
C ARG A 223 2.40 -21.76 -7.17
N ARG A 224 1.78 -22.69 -7.92
CA ARG A 224 2.40 -23.23 -9.14
C ARG A 224 2.60 -22.16 -10.21
N GLY A 225 1.57 -21.35 -10.45
CA GLY A 225 1.64 -20.27 -11.44
C GLY A 225 2.67 -19.21 -11.06
N PHE A 226 2.71 -18.84 -9.79
CA PHE A 226 3.67 -17.88 -9.26
C PHE A 226 5.13 -18.34 -9.40
N LEU A 227 5.42 -19.59 -9.04
CA LEU A 227 6.77 -20.16 -9.20
C LEU A 227 7.15 -20.34 -10.68
N ALA A 228 6.21 -20.71 -11.55
CA ALA A 228 6.44 -20.81 -12.99
C ALA A 228 6.72 -19.45 -13.63
N ASP A 229 6.17 -18.35 -13.08
CA ASP A 229 6.48 -16.97 -13.50
C ASP A 229 7.82 -16.45 -12.93
N GLY A 230 8.56 -17.27 -12.17
CA GLY A 230 9.88 -16.96 -11.60
C GLY A 230 9.83 -16.46 -10.15
N GLY A 231 8.68 -16.47 -9.51
CA GLY A 231 8.53 -16.06 -8.11
C GLY A 231 8.94 -14.62 -7.87
N LEU A 232 9.67 -14.38 -6.78
CA LEU A 232 10.19 -13.05 -6.41
C LEU A 232 11.53 -12.70 -7.07
N ALA A 233 12.15 -13.62 -7.85
CA ALA A 233 13.49 -13.40 -8.40
C ALA A 233 13.58 -12.15 -9.30
N ALA A 234 12.53 -11.82 -10.05
CA ALA A 234 12.50 -10.64 -10.93
C ALA A 234 12.50 -9.31 -10.16
N VAL A 235 12.25 -9.32 -8.85
CA VAL A 235 12.14 -8.16 -7.98
C VAL A 235 12.94 -8.32 -6.69
N ALA A 236 13.88 -9.25 -6.68
CA ALA A 236 14.63 -9.71 -5.52
C ALA A 236 15.33 -8.58 -4.74
N ASP A 237 15.89 -7.63 -5.47
CA ASP A 237 16.65 -6.48 -4.95
C ASP A 237 15.77 -5.30 -4.52
N ASN A 238 14.45 -5.38 -4.77
CA ASN A 238 13.57 -4.24 -4.54
C ASN A 238 13.08 -4.19 -3.08
N PRO A 239 13.31 -3.06 -2.35
CA PRO A 239 12.85 -2.91 -0.97
C PRO A 239 11.32 -2.71 -0.83
N VAL A 240 10.61 -2.54 -1.94
CA VAL A 240 9.14 -2.44 -2.02
C VAL A 240 8.68 -3.58 -2.94
N GLU A 241 8.98 -4.81 -2.51
CA GLU A 241 8.83 -6.03 -3.29
C GLU A 241 7.40 -6.27 -3.76
N ASP A 242 6.42 -5.88 -2.96
CA ASP A 242 4.98 -6.02 -3.22
C ASP A 242 4.53 -5.24 -4.45
N VAL A 243 4.84 -3.93 -4.50
CA VAL A 243 4.50 -3.07 -5.64
C VAL A 243 5.36 -3.45 -6.87
N ALA A 244 6.64 -3.79 -6.67
CA ALA A 244 7.51 -4.21 -7.75
C ALA A 244 6.99 -5.49 -8.42
N LEU A 245 6.60 -6.50 -7.61
CA LEU A 245 6.03 -7.77 -8.09
C LEU A 245 4.70 -7.53 -8.81
N ALA A 246 3.80 -6.74 -8.22
CA ALA A 246 2.51 -6.43 -8.83
C ALA A 246 2.67 -5.78 -10.21
N ARG A 247 3.60 -4.83 -10.35
CA ARG A 247 3.90 -4.16 -11.63
C ARG A 247 4.58 -5.09 -12.62
N HIS A 248 5.49 -5.94 -12.16
CA HIS A 248 6.14 -6.95 -12.99
C HIS A 248 5.12 -7.91 -13.60
N LEU A 249 4.24 -8.48 -12.78
CA LEU A 249 3.18 -9.40 -13.22
C LEU A 249 2.17 -8.71 -14.14
N ALA A 250 1.69 -7.51 -13.79
CA ALA A 250 0.80 -6.73 -14.64
C ALA A 250 1.44 -6.41 -16.00
N GLY A 251 2.74 -6.11 -16.03
CA GLY A 251 3.50 -5.88 -17.26
C GLY A 251 3.61 -7.11 -18.16
N ARG A 252 3.47 -8.30 -17.59
CA ARG A 252 3.41 -9.59 -18.30
C ARG A 252 1.97 -9.99 -18.66
N GLY A 253 1.00 -9.09 -18.47
CA GLY A 253 -0.41 -9.36 -18.76
C GLY A 253 -1.11 -10.26 -17.72
N ARG A 254 -0.51 -10.46 -16.54
CA ARG A 254 -1.14 -11.22 -15.47
C ARG A 254 -2.17 -10.35 -14.74
N SER A 255 -3.29 -10.97 -14.33
CA SER A 255 -4.33 -10.30 -13.54
C SER A 255 -3.82 -10.04 -12.12
N VAL A 256 -3.83 -8.77 -11.72
CA VAL A 256 -3.40 -8.32 -10.38
C VAL A 256 -4.54 -7.55 -9.72
N GLY A 257 -4.99 -8.03 -8.55
CA GLY A 257 -6.01 -7.40 -7.73
C GLY A 257 -5.40 -6.65 -6.54
N PHE A 258 -6.02 -5.53 -6.16
CA PHE A 258 -5.73 -4.81 -4.92
C PHE A 258 -7.05 -4.40 -4.31
N LEU A 259 -7.54 -5.13 -3.31
CA LEU A 259 -8.89 -5.01 -2.74
C LEU A 259 -8.87 -4.48 -1.31
N ASP A 260 -10.00 -3.90 -0.91
CA ASP A 260 -10.26 -3.50 0.46
C ASP A 260 -10.61 -4.73 1.32
N GLY A 261 -9.90 -4.90 2.41
CA GLY A 261 -10.13 -5.96 3.40
C GLY A 261 -10.18 -5.43 4.82
N THR A 262 -10.53 -4.16 5.02
CA THR A 262 -10.53 -3.49 6.33
C THR A 262 -11.43 -4.18 7.38
N GLU A 263 -12.43 -4.96 6.96
CA GLU A 263 -13.28 -5.76 7.86
C GLU A 263 -12.56 -7.01 8.39
N LEU A 264 -11.62 -7.58 7.59
CA LEU A 264 -10.97 -8.85 7.87
C LEU A 264 -9.50 -8.73 8.28
N LEU A 265 -8.89 -7.58 8.03
CA LEU A 265 -7.48 -7.36 8.29
C LEU A 265 -7.27 -6.04 9.01
N THR A 266 -6.54 -6.07 10.11
CA THR A 266 -6.05 -4.88 10.81
C THR A 266 -4.54 -4.94 10.91
N VAL A 267 -3.87 -3.80 10.81
CA VAL A 267 -2.41 -3.72 10.85
C VAL A 267 -1.98 -2.68 11.88
N ARG A 268 -1.08 -3.09 12.75
CA ARG A 268 -0.43 -2.23 13.72
C ARG A 268 1.04 -2.04 13.32
N MET A 269 1.25 -1.19 12.32
CA MET A 269 2.56 -0.99 11.70
C MET A 269 3.56 -0.30 12.62
N TYR A 270 3.11 0.67 13.42
CA TYR A 270 3.97 1.60 14.15
C TYR A 270 3.50 1.77 15.59
N GLU A 271 4.48 1.86 16.49
CA GLU A 271 4.25 2.11 17.90
C GLU A 271 4.45 3.59 18.27
N SER A 272 5.27 4.31 17.50
CA SER A 272 5.60 5.71 17.74
C SER A 272 5.54 6.57 16.49
N LEU A 273 5.45 7.90 16.69
CA LEU A 273 5.54 8.88 15.60
C LEU A 273 6.86 8.76 14.82
N GLY A 274 7.97 8.53 15.53
CA GLY A 274 9.28 8.36 14.91
C GLY A 274 9.37 7.11 14.04
N ASP A 275 8.72 6.02 14.45
CA ASP A 275 8.66 4.79 13.65
C ASP A 275 7.82 4.99 12.39
N ALA A 276 6.67 5.67 12.52
CA ALA A 276 5.84 6.02 11.38
C ALA A 276 6.58 6.92 10.39
N TRP A 277 7.28 7.93 10.89
CA TRP A 277 8.08 8.83 10.06
C TRP A 277 9.15 8.08 9.25
N ARG A 278 9.91 7.21 9.92
CA ARG A 278 10.96 6.41 9.27
C ARG A 278 10.39 5.36 8.32
N GLY A 279 9.36 4.65 8.74
CA GLY A 279 8.76 3.57 7.97
C GLY A 279 8.05 4.09 6.71
N TRP A 280 7.15 5.05 6.85
CA TRP A 280 6.47 5.69 5.73
C TRP A 280 7.43 6.47 4.83
N GLY A 281 8.36 7.25 5.39
CA GLY A 281 9.37 7.97 4.60
C GLY A 281 10.16 7.03 3.68
N ARG A 282 10.39 5.79 4.10
CA ARG A 282 11.05 4.76 3.31
C ARG A 282 10.21 4.25 2.14
N SER A 283 8.94 3.92 2.38
CA SER A 283 8.09 3.23 1.41
C SER A 283 7.26 4.17 0.53
N LEU A 284 6.91 5.36 1.00
CA LEU A 284 6.05 6.31 0.26
C LEU A 284 6.61 6.70 -1.11
N SER A 285 7.92 6.83 -1.24
CA SER A 285 8.57 7.25 -2.49
C SER A 285 8.60 6.14 -3.56
N LEU A 286 8.29 4.88 -3.20
CA LEU A 286 8.38 3.70 -4.06
C LEU A 286 9.78 3.60 -4.72
N PRO A 287 10.86 3.51 -3.92
CA PRO A 287 12.22 3.46 -4.43
C PRO A 287 12.43 2.21 -5.32
N GLY A 288 13.15 2.37 -6.43
CA GLY A 288 13.39 1.29 -7.39
C GLY A 288 12.20 0.92 -8.28
N VAL A 289 10.97 1.33 -7.93
CA VAL A 289 9.74 1.00 -8.67
C VAL A 289 9.26 2.15 -9.54
N GLU A 290 9.34 3.38 -9.02
CA GLU A 290 8.85 4.58 -9.71
C GLU A 290 10.03 5.38 -10.28
N PRO A 291 10.07 5.72 -11.59
CA PRO A 291 11.14 6.54 -12.15
C PRO A 291 11.10 7.97 -11.56
N ARG A 292 12.27 8.59 -11.37
CA ARG A 292 12.43 9.86 -10.65
C ARG A 292 11.53 10.97 -11.18
N TRP A 293 11.35 11.09 -12.50
CA TRP A 293 10.51 12.13 -13.07
C TRP A 293 9.03 11.99 -12.66
N ARG A 294 8.52 10.74 -12.54
CA ARG A 294 7.16 10.49 -12.04
C ARG A 294 7.06 10.77 -10.55
N GLN A 295 8.08 10.40 -9.78
CA GLN A 295 8.13 10.74 -8.37
C GLN A 295 8.05 12.26 -8.17
N LEU A 296 8.80 13.05 -8.95
CA LEU A 296 8.76 14.51 -8.91
C LEU A 296 7.41 15.07 -9.36
N ALA A 297 6.83 14.54 -10.43
CA ALA A 297 5.50 14.94 -10.89
C ALA A 297 4.41 14.65 -9.84
N ASP A 298 4.43 13.47 -9.24
CA ASP A 298 3.51 13.08 -8.18
C ASP A 298 3.75 13.89 -6.88
N LEU A 299 5.00 14.20 -6.55
CA LEU A 299 5.33 15.13 -5.46
C LEU A 299 4.71 16.51 -5.71
N GLY A 300 4.85 17.05 -6.94
CA GLY A 300 4.21 18.29 -7.32
C GLY A 300 2.69 18.26 -7.12
N VAL A 301 2.03 17.16 -7.49
CA VAL A 301 0.58 17.01 -7.27
C VAL A 301 0.23 17.07 -5.78
N VAL A 302 0.93 16.30 -4.92
CA VAL A 302 0.59 16.31 -3.47
C VAL A 302 1.01 17.59 -2.77
N VAL A 303 2.10 18.25 -3.18
CA VAL A 303 2.45 19.59 -2.68
C VAL A 303 1.33 20.58 -2.97
N LEU A 304 0.87 20.64 -4.22
CA LEU A 304 -0.07 21.65 -4.68
C LEU A 304 -1.53 21.36 -4.32
N ALA A 305 -1.92 20.07 -4.21
CA ALA A 305 -3.29 19.68 -3.96
C ALA A 305 -3.57 19.24 -2.52
N GLN A 306 -2.54 18.85 -1.75
CA GLN A 306 -2.69 18.40 -0.36
C GLN A 306 -2.02 19.35 0.63
N ALA A 307 -0.70 19.62 0.49
CA ALA A 307 0.05 20.32 1.52
C ALA A 307 -0.14 21.86 1.49
N LEU A 308 -0.23 22.44 0.32
CA LEU A 308 -0.26 23.90 0.14
C LEU A 308 -1.62 24.58 0.46
N PRO A 309 -2.80 23.97 0.18
CA PRO A 309 -4.08 24.68 0.28
C PRO A 309 -4.39 25.20 1.68
N LEU A 310 -4.27 24.35 2.71
CA LEU A 310 -4.62 24.74 4.08
C LEU A 310 -3.72 25.86 4.65
N PRO A 311 -2.38 25.82 4.54
CA PRO A 311 -1.51 26.91 4.96
C PRO A 311 -1.81 28.24 4.24
N ARG A 312 -2.19 28.19 2.95
CA ARG A 312 -2.55 29.42 2.20
C ARG A 312 -3.84 30.05 2.71
N LEU A 313 -4.85 29.23 3.03
CA LEU A 313 -6.10 29.71 3.63
C LEU A 313 -5.85 30.33 5.01
N LEU A 314 -5.08 29.65 5.87
CA LEU A 314 -4.76 30.14 7.20
C LEU A 314 -3.91 31.42 7.18
N GLY A 315 -3.04 31.58 6.18
CA GLY A 315 -2.18 32.76 5.99
C GLY A 315 -2.84 33.91 5.22
N ALA A 316 -4.18 33.91 5.03
CA ALA A 316 -4.95 34.91 4.28
C ALA A 316 -4.47 35.13 2.82
N ARG A 317 -3.82 34.13 2.23
CA ARG A 317 -3.36 34.08 0.83
C ARG A 317 -4.15 33.07 -0.01
N GLY A 318 -5.17 32.47 0.59
CA GLY A 318 -6.03 31.46 -0.03
C GLY A 318 -6.93 32.05 -1.11
N ASP A 319 -7.30 31.20 -2.04
CA ASP A 319 -8.28 31.48 -3.09
C ASP A 319 -9.36 30.39 -3.12
N LEU A 320 -10.32 30.50 -4.03
CA LEU A 320 -11.41 29.52 -4.16
C LEU A 320 -10.88 28.09 -4.41
N LEU A 321 -9.79 27.95 -5.17
CA LEU A 321 -9.20 26.64 -5.46
C LEU A 321 -8.65 25.99 -4.18
N ASP A 322 -8.02 26.77 -3.29
CA ASP A 322 -7.55 26.27 -1.99
C ASP A 322 -8.73 25.78 -1.13
N GLY A 323 -9.85 26.54 -1.11
CA GLY A 323 -11.07 26.13 -0.42
C GLY A 323 -11.63 24.80 -0.94
N VAL A 324 -11.71 24.64 -2.26
CA VAL A 324 -12.13 23.39 -2.91
C VAL A 324 -11.20 22.24 -2.54
N LEU A 325 -9.88 22.43 -2.60
CA LEU A 325 -8.90 21.39 -2.30
C LEU A 325 -8.92 20.98 -0.82
N VAL A 326 -9.13 21.91 0.10
CA VAL A 326 -9.33 21.58 1.52
C VAL A 326 -10.64 20.80 1.71
N ALA A 327 -11.73 21.16 1.03
CA ALA A 327 -12.97 20.38 1.09
C ALA A 327 -12.77 18.97 0.54
N VAL A 328 -12.05 18.78 -0.56
CA VAL A 328 -11.66 17.48 -1.12
C VAL A 328 -10.81 16.68 -0.11
N ARG A 329 -9.88 17.34 0.58
CA ARG A 329 -9.03 16.72 1.61
C ARG A 329 -9.86 16.22 2.79
N LEU A 330 -10.83 17.00 3.25
CA LEU A 330 -11.76 16.59 4.30
C LEU A 330 -12.67 15.45 3.83
N GLY A 331 -13.16 15.50 2.60
CA GLY A 331 -13.90 14.40 1.97
C GLY A 331 -13.07 13.11 1.89
N THR A 332 -11.78 13.21 1.54
CA THR A 332 -10.86 12.07 1.55
C THR A 332 -10.68 11.50 2.96
N LEU A 333 -10.59 12.37 3.98
CA LEU A 333 -10.49 11.95 5.37
C LEU A 333 -11.73 11.17 5.82
N VAL A 334 -12.92 11.66 5.48
CA VAL A 334 -14.20 10.96 5.74
C VAL A 334 -14.23 9.62 4.99
N GLY A 335 -13.85 9.59 3.71
CA GLY A 335 -13.86 8.37 2.89
C GLY A 335 -12.88 7.29 3.36
N THR A 336 -11.77 7.69 3.99
CA THR A 336 -10.77 6.76 4.54
C THR A 336 -11.01 6.43 6.02
N ALA A 337 -12.01 7.03 6.68
CA ALA A 337 -12.25 6.82 8.11
C ALA A 337 -12.46 5.34 8.45
N ARG A 338 -13.19 4.59 7.61
CA ARG A 338 -13.41 3.15 7.81
C ARG A 338 -12.13 2.31 7.89
N ALA A 339 -11.03 2.81 7.33
CA ALA A 339 -9.73 2.15 7.39
C ALA A 339 -9.01 2.34 8.75
N TYR A 340 -9.60 3.07 9.69
CA TYR A 340 -9.01 3.32 11.00
C TYR A 340 -9.90 2.81 12.11
N ARG A 341 -9.33 1.99 13.01
CA ARG A 341 -10.06 1.49 14.19
C ARG A 341 -10.37 2.58 15.22
N GLN A 342 -9.50 3.57 15.33
CA GLN A 342 -9.64 4.66 16.28
C GLN A 342 -9.62 6.00 15.55
N HIS A 343 -10.55 6.87 15.95
CA HIS A 343 -10.65 8.24 15.45
C HIS A 343 -10.29 9.23 16.59
N GLY A 344 -11.13 10.19 16.85
CA GLY A 344 -10.94 11.24 17.82
C GLY A 344 -10.33 12.51 17.21
N PRO A 345 -10.13 13.56 18.03
CA PRO A 345 -9.69 14.87 17.53
C PRO A 345 -8.39 14.82 16.70
N ALA A 346 -7.45 13.98 17.11
CA ALA A 346 -6.18 13.83 16.40
C ALA A 346 -6.36 13.34 14.94
N TYR A 347 -7.27 12.40 14.71
CA TYR A 347 -7.60 11.92 13.36
C TYR A 347 -8.19 13.07 12.51
N TRP A 348 -9.18 13.77 13.04
CA TRP A 348 -9.89 14.83 12.30
C TRP A 348 -9.04 16.07 12.04
N THR A 349 -7.99 16.29 12.85
CA THR A 349 -7.02 17.36 12.64
C THR A 349 -5.83 16.94 11.77
N SER A 350 -5.82 15.74 11.20
CA SER A 350 -4.73 15.25 10.35
C SER A 350 -4.43 16.11 9.10
N PRO A 351 -5.36 16.94 8.55
CA PRO A 351 -4.99 17.89 7.50
C PRO A 351 -3.88 18.88 7.89
N LEU A 352 -3.71 19.15 9.20
CA LEU A 352 -2.57 19.94 9.70
C LEU A 352 -1.23 19.20 9.58
N ALA A 353 -1.25 17.87 9.42
CA ALA A 353 -0.08 17.03 9.19
C ALA A 353 0.29 16.87 7.70
N ASP A 354 -0.44 17.51 6.77
CA ASP A 354 -0.20 17.31 5.35
C ASP A 354 1.18 17.84 4.91
N VAL A 355 1.66 18.94 5.48
CA VAL A 355 3.00 19.46 5.21
C VAL A 355 4.08 18.47 5.71
N PRO A 356 4.09 18.02 6.98
CA PRO A 356 4.99 16.96 7.43
C PRO A 356 4.94 15.70 6.56
N ALA A 357 3.76 15.23 6.17
CA ALA A 357 3.61 14.02 5.34
C ALA A 357 4.30 14.17 3.97
N VAL A 358 4.14 15.32 3.33
CA VAL A 358 4.78 15.61 2.05
C VAL A 358 6.30 15.79 2.20
N VAL A 359 6.77 16.35 3.31
CA VAL A 359 8.21 16.43 3.64
C VAL A 359 8.78 15.02 3.81
N ALA A 360 8.08 14.10 4.48
CA ALA A 360 8.52 12.70 4.61
C ALA A 360 8.60 12.00 3.25
N LEU A 361 7.63 12.21 2.36
CA LEU A 361 7.66 11.71 0.99
C LEU A 361 8.89 12.24 0.22
N ALA A 362 9.15 13.54 0.27
CA ALA A 362 10.28 14.17 -0.40
C ALA A 362 11.63 13.67 0.16
N ALA A 363 11.74 13.53 1.49
CA ALA A 363 12.93 12.97 2.14
C ALA A 363 13.21 11.54 1.69
N GLY A 364 12.16 10.70 1.57
CA GLY A 364 12.27 9.33 1.06
C GLY A 364 12.79 9.24 -0.38
N MET A 365 12.50 10.25 -1.22
CA MET A 365 13.00 10.30 -2.60
C MET A 365 14.51 10.59 -2.70
N VAL A 366 15.09 11.23 -1.70
CA VAL A 366 16.52 11.59 -1.64
C VAL A 366 17.33 10.49 -0.95
N SER A 367 16.71 9.65 -0.14
CA SER A 367 17.38 8.58 0.59
C SER A 367 17.97 7.53 -0.37
N ARG A 368 19.28 7.29 -0.26
CA ARG A 368 20.01 6.29 -1.06
C ARG A 368 20.16 4.95 -0.34
N ARG A 369 19.80 4.87 0.94
CA ARG A 369 19.92 3.67 1.76
C ARG A 369 18.58 3.35 2.38
N GLN A 370 18.22 2.08 2.32
CA GLN A 370 17.03 1.52 2.95
C GLN A 370 17.47 0.62 4.10
N ARG A 371 16.81 0.73 5.24
CA ARG A 371 17.09 -0.11 6.39
C ARG A 371 15.85 -0.90 6.78
N TRP A 372 15.99 -2.24 6.83
CA TRP A 372 14.93 -3.13 7.28
C TRP A 372 15.46 -4.13 8.29
N ARG A 373 14.87 -4.18 9.47
CA ARG A 373 15.23 -5.11 10.55
C ARG A 373 16.75 -5.28 10.72
N GLY A 374 17.47 -4.16 10.86
CA GLY A 374 18.92 -4.13 11.08
C GLY A 374 19.79 -4.31 9.83
N ARG A 375 19.22 -4.73 8.68
CA ARG A 375 19.95 -4.80 7.42
C ARG A 375 19.85 -3.50 6.61
N GLU A 376 20.93 -3.11 5.97
CA GLU A 376 20.98 -1.96 5.06
C GLU A 376 21.03 -2.44 3.61
N TYR A 377 20.20 -1.84 2.76
CA TYR A 377 20.14 -2.10 1.32
C TYR A 377 20.43 -0.81 0.55
N ALA A 378 21.19 -0.91 -0.54
CA ALA A 378 21.28 0.17 -1.51
C ALA A 378 19.92 0.31 -2.23
N THR A 379 19.48 1.53 -2.48
CA THR A 379 18.28 1.74 -3.30
C THR A 379 18.58 1.34 -4.74
N PRO A 380 17.85 0.39 -5.34
CA PRO A 380 18.04 -0.01 -6.73
C PRO A 380 17.89 1.17 -7.68
N SER A 381 18.62 1.15 -8.77
CA SER A 381 18.41 2.11 -9.86
C SER A 381 17.01 1.87 -10.45
N PRO A 382 16.25 2.93 -10.76
CA PRO A 382 14.96 2.75 -11.45
C PRO A 382 15.16 1.98 -12.76
N PRO A 383 14.20 1.13 -13.19
CA PRO A 383 14.31 0.39 -14.43
C PRO A 383 14.59 1.33 -15.59
N ALA A 384 15.60 0.98 -16.41
CA ALA A 384 15.89 1.70 -17.63
C ALA A 384 14.62 1.79 -18.50
N ARG A 385 14.40 2.93 -19.17
CA ARG A 385 13.29 3.08 -20.12
C ARG A 385 13.39 1.95 -21.13
N THR A 386 12.58 0.92 -20.98
CA THR A 386 12.29 0.04 -22.10
C THR A 386 11.60 0.92 -23.14
N ALA A 387 12.31 1.22 -24.23
CA ALA A 387 11.71 1.85 -25.40
C ALA A 387 10.55 0.93 -25.82
N ALA A 388 9.33 1.48 -25.77
CA ALA A 388 8.18 0.82 -26.35
C ALA A 388 8.49 0.64 -27.84
N ARG A 389 8.66 -0.61 -28.27
CA ARG A 389 8.59 -1.00 -29.68
C ARG A 389 7.14 -1.24 -30.02
#